data_345111658c9b7da703d153acfa9559a6
#
_entry.id   345111658c9b7da703d153acfa9559a6
#
_cell.length_a   1.000
_cell.length_b   1.000
_cell.length_c   1.000
_cell.angle_alpha   90.00
_cell.angle_beta   90.00
_cell.angle_gamma   90.00
#
_symmetry.space_group_name_H-M   'P 1'
#
loop_
_entity.id
_entity.type
_entity.pdbx_description
1 polymer ?
#
loop_
_entity_poly.entity_id
_entity_poly.type
_entity_poly.pdbx_seq_one_letter_code
_entity_poly.pdbx_strand_id
1 'polypeptide(L)'
;MKNKITRILYMAPLAALLFTACKKNDDDNKQPEEDLSPVQFVFTSDAHYGITRAAFQGKTNVDAHTVNAAMIAKINGLPEVTLPSDGGLNAGQKIGSIDYLFEGGDIANRMEVSAKVQTAATSWEQFKTDYLQNLTIKNKKNQKAEVLMVPGNHDVSNSIGYYATMSPLLDATSMANIYNLMFNVTTKSAANFDPKKDRINFSRDIAGVHFCFIQMWPDSSVRIWMEKDLQVVAPTTPVIIVAHDQPAVVSNHFTNPNGDHGINNTDKFDNVLDEMFKSGKTTSVADVIEQRAFVAFLKKHTNIKAYLHGHAHESKFYTYGGPDNDVALATVGADSPMKGVVSAADETKLSFHFAVLDPKTQTLTVREVLWNPEPANPSAAVKWGNMVTIKLK
;
A
#
# COMPACT_ATOMS: atom_id res chain seq x y z
N MET A 1 -52.70 58.12 12.43
CA MET A 1 -52.84 58.04 10.96
C MET A 1 -52.86 56.57 10.55
N LYS A 2 -54.00 56.13 10.04
CA LYS A 2 -54.25 54.72 9.70
C LYS A 2 -53.88 54.48 8.25
N ASN A 3 -52.93 53.61 7.89
CA ASN A 3 -52.71 53.21 6.48
C ASN A 3 -53.32 51.86 6.26
N LYS A 4 -54.25 51.84 5.34
CA LYS A 4 -54.94 50.64 4.84
C LYS A 4 -54.03 49.85 3.87
N ILE A 5 -53.90 48.55 4.09
CA ILE A 5 -53.27 47.63 3.13
C ILE A 5 -54.36 47.01 2.28
N THR A 6 -54.32 47.31 0.97
CA THR A 6 -55.23 46.76 -0.04
C THR A 6 -54.67 45.38 -0.49
N ARG A 7 -55.46 44.34 -0.31
CA ARG A 7 -55.18 42.99 -0.85
C ARG A 7 -55.69 42.94 -2.29
N ILE A 8 -54.78 42.63 -3.24
CA ILE A 8 -55.14 42.32 -4.63
C ILE A 8 -55.18 40.80 -4.75
N LEU A 9 -56.37 40.28 -5.10
CA LEU A 9 -56.59 38.88 -5.46
C LEU A 9 -56.27 38.72 -6.95
N TYR A 10 -55.31 37.86 -7.28
CA TYR A 10 -55.13 37.39 -8.65
C TYR A 10 -55.80 36.01 -8.81
N MET A 11 -56.84 35.97 -9.67
CA MET A 11 -57.42 34.71 -10.18
C MET A 11 -56.50 34.17 -11.28
N ALA A 12 -56.00 32.97 -11.13
CA ALA A 12 -55.30 32.22 -12.18
C ALA A 12 -56.30 31.33 -12.95
N PRO A 13 -56.21 31.26 -14.28
CA PRO A 13 -57.08 30.38 -15.05
C PRO A 13 -56.63 28.92 -14.96
N LEU A 14 -57.63 28.04 -14.83
CA LEU A 14 -57.51 26.58 -14.81
C LEU A 14 -57.23 26.10 -16.24
N ALA A 15 -56.00 25.70 -16.54
CA ALA A 15 -55.62 25.05 -17.79
C ALA A 15 -55.78 23.51 -17.61
N ALA A 16 -56.70 22.94 -18.35
CA ALA A 16 -56.90 21.48 -18.41
C ALA A 16 -55.72 20.83 -19.18
N LEU A 17 -54.86 20.10 -18.48
CA LEU A 17 -53.83 19.26 -19.07
C LEU A 17 -54.40 17.91 -19.45
N LEU A 18 -54.49 17.65 -20.76
CA LEU A 18 -54.78 16.35 -21.35
C LEU A 18 -53.56 15.43 -21.08
N PHE A 19 -53.77 14.42 -20.23
CA PHE A 19 -52.79 13.35 -20.05
C PHE A 19 -52.80 12.44 -21.27
N THR A 20 -51.86 12.56 -22.18
CA THR A 20 -51.52 11.52 -23.13
C THR A 20 -50.66 10.48 -22.35
N ALA A 21 -51.20 9.31 -22.15
CA ALA A 21 -50.50 8.18 -21.60
C ALA A 21 -49.44 7.70 -22.61
N CYS A 22 -48.19 8.17 -22.44
CA CYS A 22 -47.05 7.52 -23.06
C CYS A 22 -46.84 6.15 -22.33
N LYS A 23 -46.96 5.06 -23.06
CA LYS A 23 -46.48 3.75 -22.61
C LYS A 23 -45.00 3.90 -22.31
N LYS A 24 -44.62 3.80 -21.03
CA LYS A 24 -43.25 3.67 -20.57
C LYS A 24 -42.76 2.29 -21.00
N ASN A 25 -41.78 2.22 -21.86
CA ASN A 25 -41.06 0.98 -22.11
C ASN A 25 -40.23 0.69 -20.83
N ASP A 26 -40.54 -0.43 -20.17
CA ASP A 26 -39.91 -0.87 -18.93
C ASP A 26 -38.52 -1.53 -19.14
N ASP A 27 -37.77 -1.15 -20.20
CA ASP A 27 -36.54 -1.85 -20.55
C ASP A 27 -35.23 -1.06 -20.21
N ASP A 28 -35.29 0.13 -19.60
CA ASP A 28 -34.07 0.96 -19.41
C ASP A 28 -33.56 1.07 -17.96
N ASN A 29 -33.94 0.17 -17.05
CA ASN A 29 -33.49 0.19 -15.67
C ASN A 29 -32.70 -1.07 -15.27
N LYS A 30 -31.89 -1.63 -16.20
CA LYS A 30 -30.83 -2.55 -15.79
C LYS A 30 -29.73 -1.74 -15.15
N GLN A 31 -29.61 -1.77 -13.82
CA GLN A 31 -28.35 -1.43 -13.16
C GLN A 31 -27.22 -2.18 -13.87
N PRO A 32 -26.06 -1.55 -14.11
CA PRO A 32 -24.91 -2.23 -14.67
C PRO A 32 -24.67 -3.51 -13.85
N GLU A 33 -24.64 -4.64 -14.50
CA GLU A 33 -24.35 -5.92 -13.85
C GLU A 33 -22.96 -5.80 -13.21
N GLU A 34 -22.88 -6.01 -11.90
CA GLU A 34 -21.63 -5.89 -11.16
C GLU A 34 -20.61 -6.89 -11.73
N ASP A 35 -19.46 -6.43 -12.15
CA ASP A 35 -18.40 -7.30 -12.71
C ASP A 35 -17.81 -8.15 -11.57
N LEU A 36 -18.36 -9.34 -11.42
CA LEU A 36 -17.93 -10.33 -10.43
C LEU A 36 -16.75 -11.19 -10.90
N SER A 37 -15.99 -10.73 -11.89
CA SER A 37 -14.79 -11.45 -12.30
C SER A 37 -13.63 -11.21 -11.31
N PRO A 38 -12.75 -12.22 -11.09
CA PRO A 38 -11.61 -12.06 -10.19
C PRO A 38 -10.74 -10.87 -10.57
N VAL A 39 -10.26 -10.13 -9.56
CA VAL A 39 -9.28 -9.04 -9.71
C VAL A 39 -7.89 -9.58 -9.39
N GLN A 40 -6.90 -9.16 -10.15
CA GLN A 40 -5.52 -9.61 -10.03
C GLN A 40 -4.60 -8.42 -9.76
N PHE A 41 -3.69 -8.57 -8.81
CA PHE A 41 -2.70 -7.54 -8.52
C PHE A 41 -1.33 -8.13 -8.16
N VAL A 42 -0.30 -7.33 -8.39
CA VAL A 42 1.06 -7.57 -7.90
C VAL A 42 1.27 -6.78 -6.61
N PHE A 43 1.96 -7.35 -5.64
CA PHE A 43 2.38 -6.65 -4.43
C PHE A 43 3.91 -6.68 -4.32
N THR A 44 4.52 -5.50 -4.32
CA THR A 44 5.94 -5.23 -4.16
C THR A 44 6.16 -4.30 -2.97
N SER A 45 7.39 -4.19 -2.48
CA SER A 45 7.78 -3.26 -1.42
C SER A 45 9.28 -3.04 -1.41
N ASP A 46 9.72 -1.99 -0.72
CA ASP A 46 11.11 -1.79 -0.33
C ASP A 46 12.08 -1.71 -1.53
N ALA A 47 11.73 -0.88 -2.51
CA ALA A 47 12.51 -0.67 -3.73
C ALA A 47 13.90 -0.06 -3.48
N HIS A 48 14.04 0.75 -2.41
CA HIS A 48 15.28 1.29 -1.87
C HIS A 48 16.22 1.90 -2.91
N TYR A 49 15.73 2.78 -3.77
CA TYR A 49 16.58 3.55 -4.68
C TYR A 49 17.62 4.34 -3.90
N GLY A 50 18.85 4.40 -4.42
CA GLY A 50 19.97 5.10 -3.82
C GLY A 50 20.99 4.22 -3.12
N ILE A 51 20.78 2.90 -3.09
CA ILE A 51 21.80 1.92 -2.64
C ILE A 51 22.17 0.96 -3.76
N THR A 52 23.18 0.14 -3.49
CA THR A 52 23.62 -0.95 -4.36
C THR A 52 23.36 -2.29 -3.71
N ARG A 53 23.02 -3.29 -4.53
CA ARG A 53 22.97 -4.68 -4.15
C ARG A 53 24.35 -5.31 -4.35
N ALA A 54 24.84 -6.09 -3.38
CA ALA A 54 26.18 -6.66 -3.42
C ALA A 54 26.43 -7.56 -4.63
N ALA A 55 25.45 -8.37 -5.00
CA ALA A 55 25.51 -9.23 -6.18
C ALA A 55 24.16 -9.32 -6.88
N PHE A 56 24.15 -9.23 -8.20
CA PHE A 56 22.97 -9.41 -9.03
C PHE A 56 23.36 -9.82 -10.45
N GLN A 57 22.85 -10.99 -10.88
CA GLN A 57 23.08 -11.54 -12.24
C GLN A 57 24.56 -11.52 -12.66
N GLY A 58 25.43 -12.02 -11.76
CA GLY A 58 26.87 -12.12 -12.01
C GLY A 58 27.65 -10.81 -11.91
N LYS A 59 26.99 -9.69 -11.60
CA LYS A 59 27.61 -8.37 -11.36
C LYS A 59 27.67 -8.07 -9.87
N THR A 60 28.62 -7.22 -9.47
CA THR A 60 28.77 -6.75 -8.09
C THR A 60 28.41 -5.27 -7.97
N ASN A 61 27.94 -4.85 -6.79
CA ASN A 61 27.58 -3.45 -6.49
C ASN A 61 26.59 -2.86 -7.50
N VAL A 62 25.54 -3.62 -7.80
CA VAL A 62 24.53 -3.25 -8.80
C VAL A 62 23.55 -2.24 -8.19
N ASP A 63 23.36 -1.12 -8.86
CA ASP A 63 22.47 -0.06 -8.40
C ASP A 63 20.99 -0.50 -8.37
N ALA A 64 20.21 0.16 -7.51
CA ALA A 64 18.81 -0.18 -7.29
C ALA A 64 17.94 0.00 -8.55
N HIS A 65 18.27 0.98 -9.40
CA HIS A 65 17.53 1.17 -10.66
C HIS A 65 17.67 -0.06 -11.58
N THR A 66 18.89 -0.58 -11.74
CA THR A 66 19.12 -1.80 -12.54
C THR A 66 18.34 -3.00 -11.99
N VAL A 67 18.33 -3.19 -10.66
CA VAL A 67 17.65 -4.33 -10.04
C VAL A 67 16.13 -4.20 -10.14
N ASN A 68 15.57 -3.02 -9.82
CA ASN A 68 14.13 -2.78 -9.91
C ASN A 68 13.63 -2.84 -11.35
N ALA A 69 14.37 -2.28 -12.31
CA ALA A 69 14.01 -2.37 -13.73
C ALA A 69 13.92 -3.84 -14.21
N ALA A 70 14.83 -4.71 -13.74
CA ALA A 70 14.77 -6.14 -14.03
C ALA A 70 13.53 -6.81 -13.40
N MET A 71 13.16 -6.44 -12.18
CA MET A 71 11.94 -6.92 -11.52
C MET A 71 10.69 -6.46 -12.31
N ILE A 72 10.61 -5.19 -12.69
CA ILE A 72 9.49 -4.65 -13.49
C ILE A 72 9.38 -5.35 -14.84
N ALA A 73 10.50 -5.66 -15.49
CA ALA A 73 10.48 -6.45 -16.73
C ALA A 73 9.85 -7.84 -16.52
N LYS A 74 10.11 -8.50 -15.39
CA LYS A 74 9.46 -9.77 -15.04
C LYS A 74 7.97 -9.60 -14.77
N ILE A 75 7.57 -8.56 -14.07
CA ILE A 75 6.15 -8.22 -13.82
C ILE A 75 5.43 -8.00 -15.15
N ASN A 76 6.04 -7.29 -16.09
CA ASN A 76 5.49 -7.06 -17.42
C ASN A 76 5.28 -8.36 -18.23
N GLY A 77 6.06 -9.39 -17.96
CA GLY A 77 5.93 -10.71 -18.58
C GLY A 77 4.86 -11.60 -17.97
N LEU A 78 4.35 -11.28 -16.75
CA LEU A 78 3.39 -12.13 -16.04
C LEU A 78 2.10 -12.43 -16.80
N PRO A 79 1.52 -11.52 -17.61
CA PRO A 79 0.30 -11.84 -18.37
C PRO A 79 0.41 -13.10 -19.24
N GLU A 80 1.61 -13.44 -19.68
CA GLU A 80 1.87 -14.63 -20.51
C GLU A 80 2.12 -15.91 -19.68
N VAL A 81 2.25 -15.79 -18.38
CA VAL A 81 2.57 -16.90 -17.46
C VAL A 81 1.29 -17.65 -17.08
N THR A 82 1.42 -18.96 -16.94
CA THR A 82 0.37 -19.84 -16.40
C THR A 82 0.58 -20.01 -14.90
N LEU A 83 -0.50 -19.85 -14.13
CA LEU A 83 -0.52 -20.10 -12.68
C LEU A 83 -0.26 -21.57 -12.37
N PRO A 84 0.40 -21.91 -11.28
CA PRO A 84 0.66 -23.29 -10.90
C PRO A 84 -0.65 -24.03 -10.57
N SER A 85 -0.63 -25.35 -10.67
CA SER A 85 -1.75 -26.23 -10.29
C SER A 85 -1.69 -26.50 -8.78
N ASP A 86 -1.78 -25.45 -7.96
CA ASP A 86 -1.57 -25.45 -6.51
C ASP A 86 -2.87 -25.46 -5.68
N GLY A 87 -4.01 -25.50 -6.37
CA GLY A 87 -5.34 -25.46 -5.72
C GLY A 87 -5.82 -24.07 -5.29
N GLY A 88 -5.01 -23.03 -5.50
CA GLY A 88 -5.43 -21.64 -5.28
C GLY A 88 -6.36 -21.11 -6.39
N LEU A 89 -6.86 -19.90 -6.24
CA LEU A 89 -7.71 -19.26 -7.24
C LEU A 89 -6.98 -19.21 -8.61
N ASN A 90 -7.73 -19.47 -9.66
CA ASN A 90 -7.26 -19.50 -11.06
C ASN A 90 -6.09 -20.49 -11.32
N ALA A 91 -5.87 -21.48 -10.45
CA ALA A 91 -4.80 -22.49 -10.63
C ALA A 91 -4.85 -23.11 -12.03
N GLY A 92 -3.69 -23.22 -12.69
CA GLY A 92 -3.56 -23.76 -14.05
C GLY A 92 -4.04 -22.84 -15.17
N GLN A 93 -4.55 -21.65 -14.87
CA GLN A 93 -4.98 -20.66 -15.87
C GLN A 93 -3.86 -19.68 -16.22
N LYS A 94 -3.89 -19.14 -17.43
CA LYS A 94 -3.03 -18.02 -17.81
C LYS A 94 -3.45 -16.76 -17.06
N ILE A 95 -2.49 -15.96 -16.59
CA ILE A 95 -2.76 -14.73 -15.85
C ILE A 95 -3.55 -13.72 -16.71
N GLY A 96 -3.09 -13.43 -17.91
CA GLY A 96 -3.77 -12.57 -18.89
C GLY A 96 -3.73 -11.08 -18.50
N SER A 97 -4.59 -10.63 -17.60
CA SER A 97 -4.65 -9.22 -17.18
C SER A 97 -4.24 -9.05 -15.73
N ILE A 98 -3.69 -7.88 -15.38
CA ILE A 98 -3.35 -7.51 -14.01
C ILE A 98 -3.90 -6.10 -13.78
N ASP A 99 -4.76 -5.95 -12.77
CA ASP A 99 -5.52 -4.72 -12.56
C ASP A 99 -4.73 -3.67 -11.78
N TYR A 100 -3.90 -4.09 -10.82
CA TYR A 100 -3.15 -3.19 -9.93
C TYR A 100 -1.72 -3.68 -9.69
N LEU A 101 -0.86 -2.71 -9.35
CA LEU A 101 0.39 -2.95 -8.64
C LEU A 101 0.30 -2.22 -7.30
N PHE A 102 0.42 -2.94 -6.18
CA PHE A 102 0.51 -2.36 -4.85
C PHE A 102 1.99 -2.25 -4.47
N GLU A 103 2.39 -1.10 -3.92
CA GLU A 103 3.76 -0.84 -3.46
C GLU A 103 3.75 -0.49 -1.97
N GLY A 104 4.46 -1.28 -1.19
CA GLY A 104 4.46 -1.26 0.27
C GLY A 104 5.35 -0.19 0.92
N GLY A 105 5.94 0.72 0.15
CA GLY A 105 6.76 1.81 0.68
C GLY A 105 8.27 1.57 0.60
N ASP A 106 9.04 2.50 1.19
CA ASP A 106 10.50 2.56 1.14
C ASP A 106 11.03 2.62 -0.30
N ILE A 107 10.53 3.62 -1.05
CA ILE A 107 10.99 3.90 -2.40
C ILE A 107 12.46 4.34 -2.36
N ALA A 108 12.78 5.38 -1.57
CA ALA A 108 14.14 5.87 -1.40
C ALA A 108 14.80 5.22 -0.18
N ASN A 109 16.07 4.83 -0.30
CA ASN A 109 16.82 4.40 0.86
C ASN A 109 17.73 5.52 1.38
N ARG A 110 18.20 6.37 0.50
CA ARG A 110 19.12 7.48 0.80
C ARG A 110 18.57 8.76 0.23
N MET A 111 18.66 9.84 0.98
CA MET A 111 18.09 11.12 0.62
C MET A 111 19.03 12.32 0.81
N GLU A 112 20.08 12.20 1.61
CA GLU A 112 20.97 13.32 1.87
C GLU A 112 22.21 13.33 1.02
N VAL A 113 22.31 14.34 0.17
CA VAL A 113 23.49 14.58 -0.67
C VAL A 113 24.73 14.89 0.18
N SER A 114 24.56 15.56 1.31
CA SER A 114 25.66 15.86 2.24
C SER A 114 26.36 14.62 2.78
N ALA A 115 25.64 13.51 2.87
CA ALA A 115 26.19 12.20 3.25
C ALA A 115 26.78 11.43 2.04
N LYS A 116 26.93 12.07 0.87
CA LYS A 116 27.38 11.46 -0.38
C LYS A 116 26.48 10.33 -0.86
N VAL A 117 25.18 10.54 -0.75
CA VAL A 117 24.15 9.62 -1.18
C VAL A 117 23.28 10.24 -2.26
N GLN A 118 22.45 9.43 -2.88
CA GLN A 118 21.52 9.87 -3.89
C GLN A 118 20.42 10.74 -3.27
N THR A 119 20.00 11.80 -3.98
CA THR A 119 18.87 12.64 -3.52
C THR A 119 17.53 11.89 -3.61
N ALA A 120 16.57 12.30 -2.79
CA ALA A 120 15.19 11.80 -2.89
C ALA A 120 14.58 12.09 -4.28
N ALA A 121 14.90 13.25 -4.86
CA ALA A 121 14.44 13.59 -6.23
C ALA A 121 14.97 12.61 -7.28
N THR A 122 16.25 12.23 -7.21
CA THR A 122 16.83 11.23 -8.13
C THR A 122 16.19 9.86 -7.92
N SER A 123 16.00 9.45 -6.66
CA SER A 123 15.33 8.18 -6.32
C SER A 123 13.90 8.14 -6.86
N TRP A 124 13.17 9.25 -6.72
CA TRP A 124 11.80 9.36 -7.25
C TRP A 124 11.75 9.27 -8.79
N GLU A 125 12.66 9.94 -9.51
CA GLU A 125 12.68 9.86 -10.97
C GLU A 125 13.04 8.45 -11.47
N GLN A 126 13.89 7.71 -10.76
CA GLN A 126 14.16 6.30 -11.05
C GLN A 126 12.93 5.43 -10.80
N PHE A 127 12.27 5.58 -9.65
CA PHE A 127 11.01 4.91 -9.35
C PHE A 127 9.94 5.20 -10.41
N LYS A 128 9.76 6.46 -10.75
CA LYS A 128 8.80 6.89 -11.76
C LYS A 128 9.10 6.26 -13.13
N THR A 129 10.38 6.17 -13.49
CA THR A 129 10.80 5.51 -14.74
C THR A 129 10.42 4.03 -14.71
N ASP A 130 10.77 3.31 -13.66
CA ASP A 130 10.58 1.87 -13.59
C ASP A 130 9.10 1.49 -13.36
N TYR A 131 8.47 2.04 -12.31
CA TYR A 131 7.13 1.62 -11.88
C TYR A 131 5.99 2.35 -12.59
N LEU A 132 6.19 3.63 -13.00
CA LEU A 132 5.12 4.41 -13.60
C LEU A 132 5.22 4.51 -15.12
N GLN A 133 6.42 4.49 -15.71
CA GLN A 133 6.58 4.60 -17.16
C GLN A 133 6.78 3.23 -17.81
N ASN A 134 7.71 2.42 -17.31
CA ASN A 134 8.09 1.13 -17.88
C ASN A 134 7.17 -0.04 -17.48
N LEU A 135 6.31 0.13 -16.49
CA LEU A 135 5.27 -0.85 -16.17
C LEU A 135 4.23 -0.86 -17.30
N THR A 136 4.03 -2.01 -17.95
CA THR A 136 3.16 -2.16 -19.15
C THR A 136 2.00 -3.11 -18.94
N ILE A 137 1.86 -3.73 -17.76
CA ILE A 137 0.73 -4.60 -17.45
C ILE A 137 -0.59 -3.85 -17.58
N LYS A 138 -1.63 -4.56 -18.00
CA LYS A 138 -2.95 -3.99 -18.28
C LYS A 138 -4.05 -4.76 -17.59
N ASN A 139 -5.08 -4.03 -17.20
CA ASN A 139 -6.31 -4.59 -16.68
C ASN A 139 -7.18 -5.22 -17.80
N LYS A 140 -8.30 -5.83 -17.43
CA LYS A 140 -9.25 -6.45 -18.34
C LYS A 140 -9.84 -5.49 -19.39
N LYS A 141 -9.84 -4.19 -19.11
CA LYS A 141 -10.29 -3.15 -20.03
C LYS A 141 -9.18 -2.65 -20.95
N ASN A 142 -8.02 -3.35 -20.98
CA ASN A 142 -6.82 -2.96 -21.75
C ASN A 142 -6.25 -1.59 -21.36
N GLN A 143 -6.58 -1.08 -20.17
CA GLN A 143 -5.99 0.11 -19.59
C GLN A 143 -4.76 -0.29 -18.78
N LYS A 144 -3.79 0.60 -18.64
CA LYS A 144 -2.64 0.38 -17.78
C LYS A 144 -3.08 0.09 -16.35
N ALA A 145 -2.44 -0.89 -15.72
CA ALA A 145 -2.68 -1.19 -14.31
C ALA A 145 -2.44 0.05 -13.43
N GLU A 146 -3.31 0.25 -12.44
CA GLU A 146 -3.15 1.34 -11.48
C GLU A 146 -2.09 0.99 -10.43
N VAL A 147 -1.20 1.93 -10.13
CA VAL A 147 -0.23 1.79 -9.03
C VAL A 147 -0.82 2.44 -7.80
N LEU A 148 -1.02 1.64 -6.73
CA LEU A 148 -1.45 2.10 -5.42
C LEU A 148 -0.33 1.86 -4.42
N MET A 149 0.02 2.87 -3.61
CA MET A 149 1.19 2.76 -2.76
C MET A 149 1.01 3.46 -1.42
N VAL A 150 1.79 3.03 -0.45
CA VAL A 150 1.94 3.67 0.85
C VAL A 150 3.39 4.11 1.03
N PRO A 151 3.67 5.14 1.83
CA PRO A 151 5.05 5.49 2.16
C PRO A 151 5.62 4.58 3.23
N GLY A 152 6.92 4.31 3.17
CA GLY A 152 7.68 3.66 4.22
C GLY A 152 8.46 4.64 5.10
N ASN A 153 9.23 4.13 6.07
CA ASN A 153 9.97 4.97 7.02
C ASN A 153 11.09 5.74 6.32
N HIS A 154 11.71 5.21 5.29
CA HIS A 154 12.69 5.92 4.49
C HIS A 154 12.09 7.04 3.64
N ASP A 155 10.81 6.97 3.31
CA ASP A 155 10.09 8.02 2.57
C ASP A 155 9.61 9.13 3.50
N VAL A 156 9.25 8.80 4.75
CA VAL A 156 8.73 9.74 5.76
C VAL A 156 9.85 10.55 6.39
N SER A 157 10.99 9.93 6.66
CA SER A 157 12.14 10.57 7.29
C SER A 157 13.42 10.27 6.51
N ASN A 158 14.42 11.11 6.66
CA ASN A 158 15.75 10.86 6.11
C ASN A 158 16.53 9.81 6.90
N SER A 159 15.86 8.85 7.43
CA SER A 159 16.30 7.91 8.46
C SER A 159 17.31 6.85 8.04
N ILE A 160 17.97 7.07 7.01
CA ILE A 160 18.83 6.11 6.41
C ILE A 160 20.26 6.09 6.86
N GLY A 161 20.67 7.08 7.58
CA GLY A 161 22.04 7.15 8.02
C GLY A 161 22.12 7.17 9.51
N TYR A 162 22.47 6.09 10.11
CA TYR A 162 22.90 6.08 11.51
C TYR A 162 24.12 6.95 11.76
N TYR A 163 24.71 7.48 10.71
CA TYR A 163 26.02 8.15 10.74
C TYR A 163 25.92 9.65 10.56
N ALA A 164 24.75 10.17 10.25
CA ALA A 164 24.53 11.58 10.01
C ALA A 164 23.34 12.10 10.79
N THR A 165 23.45 13.29 11.35
CA THR A 165 22.31 13.99 11.92
C THR A 165 21.34 14.37 10.81
N MET A 166 20.11 13.90 10.92
CA MET A 166 19.09 14.04 9.90
C MET A 166 17.85 14.68 10.47
N SER A 167 17.00 15.19 9.58
CA SER A 167 15.69 15.72 9.94
C SER A 167 14.62 15.08 9.07
N PRO A 168 13.52 14.57 9.63
CA PRO A 168 12.40 14.04 8.85
C PRO A 168 11.81 15.06 7.88
N LEU A 169 12.01 16.35 8.16
CA LEU A 169 11.50 17.46 7.34
C LEU A 169 12.57 18.05 6.41
N LEU A 170 13.79 17.51 6.40
CA LEU A 170 14.88 18.05 5.58
C LEU A 170 14.61 17.85 4.09
N ASP A 171 14.06 16.69 3.73
CA ASP A 171 13.67 16.38 2.36
C ASP A 171 12.39 15.55 2.34
N ALA A 172 11.27 16.19 2.12
CA ALA A 172 9.96 15.55 2.01
C ALA A 172 9.59 15.21 0.55
N THR A 173 10.56 15.13 -0.36
CA THR A 173 10.30 14.91 -1.79
C THR A 173 9.54 13.61 -2.04
N SER A 174 9.96 12.50 -1.45
CA SER A 174 9.27 11.21 -1.61
C SER A 174 7.82 11.31 -1.14
N MET A 175 7.59 11.83 0.07
CA MET A 175 6.24 11.99 0.63
C MET A 175 5.35 12.88 -0.22
N ALA A 176 5.85 14.04 -0.68
CA ALA A 176 5.09 14.95 -1.51
C ALA A 176 4.69 14.33 -2.85
N ASN A 177 5.59 13.57 -3.44
CA ASN A 177 5.35 12.90 -4.71
C ASN A 177 4.38 11.71 -4.57
N ILE A 178 4.50 10.91 -3.51
CA ILE A 178 3.54 9.83 -3.19
C ILE A 178 2.15 10.43 -2.96
N TYR A 179 2.06 11.50 -2.16
CA TYR A 179 0.81 12.22 -1.93
C TYR A 179 0.17 12.67 -3.24
N ASN A 180 0.93 13.36 -4.09
CA ASN A 180 0.44 13.85 -5.37
C ASN A 180 -0.07 12.71 -6.27
N LEU A 181 0.66 11.60 -6.30
CA LEU A 181 0.28 10.42 -7.09
C LEU A 181 -1.01 9.77 -6.57
N MET A 182 -1.11 9.53 -5.26
CA MET A 182 -2.25 8.81 -4.67
C MET A 182 -3.53 9.64 -4.64
N PHE A 183 -3.42 10.95 -4.47
CA PHE A 183 -4.58 11.85 -4.47
C PHE A 183 -4.84 12.54 -5.82
N ASN A 184 -4.06 12.17 -6.85
CA ASN A 184 -4.15 12.75 -8.20
C ASN A 184 -4.13 14.29 -8.18
N VAL A 185 -3.18 14.87 -7.47
CA VAL A 185 -2.95 16.31 -7.36
C VAL A 185 -1.51 16.66 -7.69
N THR A 186 -1.19 17.93 -7.84
CA THR A 186 0.18 18.43 -8.10
C THR A 186 0.58 19.54 -7.13
N THR A 187 -0.13 19.64 -6.01
CA THR A 187 -0.05 20.81 -5.11
C THR A 187 1.03 20.68 -4.04
N LYS A 188 1.54 19.45 -3.79
CA LYS A 188 2.55 19.22 -2.77
C LYS A 188 3.95 19.20 -3.37
N SER A 189 4.88 19.75 -2.58
CA SER A 189 6.32 19.76 -2.84
C SER A 189 7.05 19.57 -1.52
N ALA A 190 8.36 19.31 -1.55
CA ALA A 190 9.17 19.21 -0.34
C ALA A 190 9.08 20.47 0.55
N ALA A 191 8.84 21.64 -0.06
CA ALA A 191 8.78 22.91 0.66
C ALA A 191 7.45 23.16 1.41
N ASN A 192 6.34 22.52 0.99
CA ASN A 192 5.02 22.76 1.57
C ASN A 192 4.34 21.50 2.13
N PHE A 193 5.00 20.36 2.12
CA PHE A 193 4.49 19.12 2.70
C PHE A 193 4.57 19.19 4.24
N ASP A 194 3.44 18.96 4.91
CA ASP A 194 3.35 18.89 6.37
C ASP A 194 3.04 17.44 6.78
N PRO A 195 4.01 16.68 7.31
CA PRO A 195 3.83 15.26 7.62
C PRO A 195 2.72 14.96 8.63
N LYS A 196 2.29 15.96 9.41
CA LYS A 196 1.18 15.79 10.35
C LYS A 196 -0.19 16.02 9.73
N LYS A 197 -0.27 16.92 8.73
CA LYS A 197 -1.53 17.27 8.07
C LYS A 197 -1.74 16.51 6.76
N ASP A 198 -0.65 16.27 6.03
CA ASP A 198 -0.69 15.66 4.70
C ASP A 198 -0.46 14.16 4.79
N ARG A 199 -1.22 13.49 5.69
CA ARG A 199 -1.15 12.04 5.87
C ARG A 199 -1.60 11.32 4.60
N ILE A 200 -0.86 10.26 4.25
CA ILE A 200 -1.17 9.42 3.08
C ILE A 200 -1.96 8.21 3.56
N ASN A 201 -3.23 8.45 3.86
CA ASN A 201 -4.20 7.42 4.18
C ASN A 201 -5.37 7.54 3.21
N PHE A 202 -5.72 6.47 2.54
CA PHE A 202 -6.84 6.43 1.61
C PHE A 202 -7.42 5.02 1.53
N SER A 203 -8.63 4.90 1.02
CA SER A 203 -9.26 3.60 0.79
C SER A 203 -9.70 3.41 -0.65
N ARG A 204 -9.87 2.14 -1.04
CA ARG A 204 -10.42 1.72 -2.34
C ARG A 204 -11.29 0.50 -2.15
N ASP A 205 -12.47 0.55 -2.74
CA ASP A 205 -13.32 -0.64 -2.86
C ASP A 205 -12.93 -1.39 -4.14
N ILE A 206 -12.44 -2.62 -3.97
CA ILE A 206 -11.97 -3.45 -5.07
C ILE A 206 -12.63 -4.82 -4.94
N ALA A 207 -13.44 -5.21 -5.92
CA ALA A 207 -14.08 -6.52 -5.99
C ALA A 207 -14.83 -6.90 -4.69
N GLY A 208 -15.58 -5.96 -4.10
CA GLY A 208 -16.35 -6.18 -2.88
C GLY A 208 -15.53 -6.27 -1.59
N VAL A 209 -14.26 -5.89 -1.63
CA VAL A 209 -13.34 -5.77 -0.48
C VAL A 209 -12.91 -4.32 -0.33
N HIS A 210 -12.93 -3.83 0.89
CA HIS A 210 -12.47 -2.50 1.25
C HIS A 210 -10.98 -2.52 1.63
N PHE A 211 -10.14 -1.90 0.82
CA PHE A 211 -8.70 -1.78 1.07
C PHE A 211 -8.39 -0.46 1.75
N CYS A 212 -7.80 -0.51 2.94
CA CYS A 212 -7.26 0.66 3.63
C CYS A 212 -5.76 0.73 3.38
N PHE A 213 -5.32 1.68 2.57
CA PHE A 213 -3.91 2.01 2.36
C PHE A 213 -3.52 3.06 3.41
N ILE A 214 -2.63 2.71 4.31
CA ILE A 214 -2.29 3.56 5.45
C ILE A 214 -0.79 3.83 5.53
N GLN A 215 -0.46 5.04 5.93
CA GLN A 215 0.92 5.46 6.15
C GLN A 215 1.53 4.69 7.32
N MET A 216 2.66 4.06 7.10
CA MET A 216 3.48 3.37 8.09
C MET A 216 2.77 2.23 8.82
N TRP A 217 2.01 2.54 9.85
CA TRP A 217 1.40 1.61 10.78
C TRP A 217 0.10 2.19 11.35
N PRO A 218 -0.88 1.36 11.80
CA PRO A 218 -2.13 1.86 12.38
C PRO A 218 -1.93 2.46 13.79
N ASP A 219 -1.21 3.60 13.85
CA ASP A 219 -1.04 4.44 15.06
C ASP A 219 -2.37 5.08 15.49
N SER A 220 -2.36 5.87 16.56
CA SER A 220 -3.60 6.48 17.09
C SER A 220 -4.28 7.36 16.06
N SER A 221 -3.55 8.14 15.31
CA SER A 221 -4.12 9.04 14.30
C SER A 221 -4.68 8.27 13.10
N VAL A 222 -3.99 7.23 12.67
CA VAL A 222 -4.46 6.34 11.60
C VAL A 222 -5.70 5.56 12.05
N ARG A 223 -5.75 5.04 13.28
CA ARG A 223 -6.95 4.39 13.81
C ARG A 223 -8.16 5.34 13.87
N ILE A 224 -7.96 6.62 14.23
CA ILE A 224 -9.02 7.64 14.18
C ILE A 224 -9.50 7.86 12.75
N TRP A 225 -8.59 7.90 11.78
CA TRP A 225 -8.94 7.99 10.37
C TRP A 225 -9.72 6.75 9.92
N MET A 226 -9.23 5.55 10.21
CA MET A 226 -9.92 4.29 9.88
C MET A 226 -11.30 4.18 10.52
N GLU A 227 -11.49 4.67 11.77
CA GLU A 227 -12.81 4.71 12.41
C GLU A 227 -13.82 5.51 11.58
N LYS A 228 -13.43 6.62 11.00
CA LYS A 228 -14.28 7.45 10.14
C LYS A 228 -14.55 6.78 8.80
N ASP A 229 -13.51 6.22 8.20
CA ASP A 229 -13.57 5.54 6.92
C ASP A 229 -14.49 4.30 7.00
N LEU A 230 -14.33 3.49 8.03
CA LEU A 230 -15.13 2.29 8.25
C LEU A 230 -16.59 2.55 8.67
N GLN A 231 -16.97 3.79 9.06
CA GLN A 231 -18.36 4.11 9.38
C GLN A 231 -19.30 3.97 8.18
N VAL A 232 -18.80 4.14 6.98
CA VAL A 232 -19.60 4.04 5.74
C VAL A 232 -19.47 2.68 5.08
N VAL A 233 -18.64 1.78 5.63
CA VAL A 233 -18.42 0.43 5.14
C VAL A 233 -19.35 -0.54 5.87
N ALA A 234 -20.08 -1.37 5.11
CA ALA A 234 -20.96 -2.36 5.72
C ALA A 234 -20.14 -3.35 6.59
N PRO A 235 -20.62 -3.72 7.79
CA PRO A 235 -19.90 -4.65 8.69
C PRO A 235 -19.60 -6.01 8.06
N THR A 236 -20.32 -6.37 7.00
CA THR A 236 -20.14 -7.62 6.23
C THR A 236 -19.12 -7.47 5.10
N THR A 237 -18.71 -6.27 4.77
CA THR A 237 -17.65 -6.01 3.77
C THR A 237 -16.29 -6.31 4.38
N PRO A 238 -15.54 -7.27 3.84
CA PRO A 238 -14.20 -7.54 4.36
C PRO A 238 -13.26 -6.36 4.11
N VAL A 239 -12.36 -6.16 5.05
CA VAL A 239 -11.35 -5.09 5.01
C VAL A 239 -9.96 -5.71 4.95
N ILE A 240 -9.11 -5.16 4.09
CA ILE A 240 -7.68 -5.48 4.02
C ILE A 240 -6.88 -4.21 4.27
N ILE A 241 -5.93 -4.27 5.20
CA ILE A 241 -4.99 -3.18 5.46
C ILE A 241 -3.75 -3.39 4.59
N VAL A 242 -3.30 -2.33 3.95
CA VAL A 242 -1.99 -2.24 3.28
C VAL A 242 -1.19 -1.15 3.99
N ALA A 243 -0.07 -1.51 4.57
CA ALA A 243 0.78 -0.63 5.35
C ALA A 243 2.26 -0.93 5.07
N HIS A 244 3.16 -0.08 5.55
CA HIS A 244 4.58 -0.36 5.41
C HIS A 244 5.08 -1.30 6.51
N ASP A 245 4.89 -0.93 7.78
CA ASP A 245 5.33 -1.73 8.90
C ASP A 245 4.49 -2.99 9.11
N GLN A 246 5.13 -4.04 9.58
CA GLN A 246 4.43 -5.23 10.05
C GLN A 246 3.49 -4.92 11.25
N PRO A 247 2.47 -5.74 11.50
CA PRO A 247 1.57 -5.54 12.63
C PRO A 247 2.28 -5.49 14.00
N ALA A 248 3.38 -6.24 14.16
CA ALA A 248 4.30 -6.16 15.30
C ALA A 248 5.30 -5.02 15.04
N VAL A 249 4.85 -3.80 15.19
CA VAL A 249 5.59 -2.57 14.85
C VAL A 249 6.98 -2.48 15.48
N VAL A 250 7.87 -1.76 14.81
CA VAL A 250 9.23 -1.51 15.30
C VAL A 250 9.25 -0.29 16.22
N SER A 251 9.85 -0.43 17.42
CA SER A 251 9.84 0.59 18.47
C SER A 251 10.48 1.91 18.06
N ASN A 252 11.52 1.87 17.26
CA ASN A 252 12.23 3.08 16.82
C ASN A 252 11.48 3.91 15.79
N HIS A 253 10.30 3.49 15.37
CA HIS A 253 9.40 4.33 14.57
C HIS A 253 8.46 5.21 15.41
N PHE A 254 8.37 4.99 16.72
CA PHE A 254 7.59 5.85 17.60
C PHE A 254 8.30 7.18 17.90
N THR A 255 7.52 8.20 18.17
CA THR A 255 8.04 9.48 18.65
C THR A 255 8.73 9.30 20.00
N ASN A 256 10.03 9.61 20.05
CA ASN A 256 10.81 9.52 21.27
C ASN A 256 11.35 10.90 21.68
N PRO A 257 10.76 11.55 22.68
CA PRO A 257 11.21 12.87 23.14
C PRO A 257 12.59 12.85 23.79
N ASN A 258 13.07 11.68 24.21
CA ASN A 258 14.39 11.56 24.85
C ASN A 258 15.51 11.31 23.86
N GLY A 259 15.21 10.80 22.66
CA GLY A 259 16.19 10.50 21.66
C GLY A 259 17.21 9.44 22.07
N ASP A 260 16.84 8.49 22.93
CA ASP A 260 17.76 7.52 23.52
C ASP A 260 17.76 6.15 22.80
N HIS A 261 17.48 6.12 21.52
CA HIS A 261 17.44 4.90 20.70
C HIS A 261 18.76 4.63 19.94
N GLY A 262 19.82 5.32 20.29
CA GLY A 262 21.17 5.05 19.80
C GLY A 262 21.53 5.71 18.47
N ILE A 263 20.63 6.46 17.84
CA ILE A 263 20.93 7.17 16.60
C ILE A 263 21.40 8.58 16.91
N ASN A 264 20.59 9.40 17.52
CA ASN A 264 20.93 10.68 18.11
C ASN A 264 19.76 11.28 18.90
N ASN A 265 20.04 12.21 19.79
CA ASN A 265 19.04 12.77 20.70
C ASN A 265 18.01 13.68 20.03
N THR A 266 18.28 14.13 18.84
CA THR A 266 17.37 14.98 18.06
C THR A 266 16.81 14.23 16.89
N ASP A 267 16.93 12.93 16.92
CA ASP A 267 16.66 12.11 15.80
C ASP A 267 15.23 12.16 15.33
N LYS A 268 15.09 12.02 14.16
CA LYS A 268 13.93 12.21 13.36
C LYS A 268 13.41 10.93 12.81
N PHE A 269 14.21 9.92 12.90
CA PHE A 269 13.92 8.60 12.48
C PHE A 269 12.71 8.03 13.20
N ASP A 270 12.62 8.31 14.50
CA ASP A 270 11.58 7.79 15.35
C ASP A 270 10.32 8.67 15.41
N ASN A 271 10.24 9.69 14.59
CA ASN A 271 9.10 10.59 14.57
C ASN A 271 8.10 10.29 13.46
N VAL A 272 8.07 9.06 13.00
CA VAL A 272 7.19 8.65 11.88
C VAL A 272 5.80 8.23 12.34
N LEU A 273 5.66 7.82 13.61
CA LEU A 273 4.39 7.51 14.26
C LEU A 273 4.02 8.59 15.28
N ASP A 274 2.74 8.81 15.50
CA ASP A 274 2.26 9.87 16.39
C ASP A 274 2.38 9.51 17.88
N GLU A 275 2.46 8.23 18.20
CA GLU A 275 2.62 7.77 19.57
C GLU A 275 4.00 8.10 20.10
N MET A 276 4.02 8.41 21.39
CA MET A 276 5.24 8.59 22.17
C MET A 276 5.48 7.37 23.05
N PHE A 277 6.74 7.09 23.35
CA PHE A 277 7.07 6.09 24.35
C PHE A 277 6.48 6.47 25.71
N LYS A 278 5.66 5.59 26.29
CA LYS A 278 5.03 5.83 27.58
C LYS A 278 6.05 5.98 28.72
N SER A 279 7.16 5.29 28.63
CA SER A 279 8.26 5.37 29.59
C SER A 279 9.31 6.43 29.25
N GLY A 280 9.22 7.07 28.09
CA GLY A 280 10.24 7.94 27.56
C GLY A 280 11.54 7.22 27.17
N LYS A 281 11.48 5.90 26.90
CA LYS A 281 12.61 5.07 26.49
C LYS A 281 12.23 4.23 25.28
N THR A 282 13.21 3.95 24.44
CA THR A 282 13.09 3.04 23.31
C THR A 282 13.15 1.58 23.80
N THR A 283 12.02 1.07 24.24
CA THR A 283 11.91 -0.29 24.76
C THR A 283 10.73 -1.00 24.13
N SER A 284 10.72 -2.32 24.17
CA SER A 284 9.62 -3.15 23.72
C SER A 284 8.28 -2.88 24.46
N VAL A 285 8.33 -2.16 25.57
CA VAL A 285 7.13 -1.80 26.34
C VAL A 285 6.20 -0.89 25.56
N ALA A 286 6.75 0.11 24.84
CA ALA A 286 5.93 0.98 23.99
C ALA A 286 5.28 0.17 22.85
N ASP A 287 6.03 -0.70 22.20
CA ASP A 287 5.53 -1.57 21.13
C ASP A 287 4.35 -2.42 21.60
N VAL A 288 4.48 -3.06 22.76
CA VAL A 288 3.44 -3.92 23.32
C VAL A 288 2.18 -3.13 23.66
N ILE A 289 2.32 -1.90 24.21
CA ILE A 289 1.18 -1.03 24.50
C ILE A 289 0.43 -0.66 23.22
N GLU A 290 1.15 -0.22 22.21
CA GLU A 290 0.55 0.22 20.95
C GLU A 290 0.00 -0.97 20.14
N GLN A 291 0.66 -2.12 20.14
CA GLN A 291 0.11 -3.33 19.57
C GLN A 291 -1.19 -3.77 20.24
N ARG A 292 -1.31 -3.66 21.58
CA ARG A 292 -2.58 -3.93 22.28
C ARG A 292 -3.68 -2.97 21.88
N ALA A 293 -3.35 -1.70 21.65
CA ALA A 293 -4.32 -0.71 21.15
C ALA A 293 -4.79 -1.06 19.73
N PHE A 294 -3.87 -1.52 18.86
CA PHE A 294 -4.24 -2.02 17.54
C PHE A 294 -5.08 -3.33 17.62
N VAL A 295 -4.72 -4.26 18.49
CA VAL A 295 -5.51 -5.48 18.75
C VAL A 295 -6.93 -5.16 19.23
N ALA A 296 -7.08 -4.16 20.12
CA ALA A 296 -8.41 -3.69 20.55
C ALA A 296 -9.22 -3.14 19.36
N PHE A 297 -8.57 -2.43 18.44
CA PHE A 297 -9.19 -1.96 17.19
C PHE A 297 -9.62 -3.13 16.31
N LEU A 298 -8.77 -4.16 16.12
CA LEU A 298 -9.10 -5.36 15.34
C LEU A 298 -10.30 -6.13 15.93
N LYS A 299 -10.38 -6.23 17.26
CA LYS A 299 -11.50 -6.86 17.98
C LYS A 299 -12.81 -6.10 17.80
N LYS A 300 -12.75 -4.78 17.66
CA LYS A 300 -13.90 -3.93 17.37
C LYS A 300 -14.35 -4.06 15.92
N HIS A 301 -13.42 -4.16 14.98
CA HIS A 301 -13.65 -4.22 13.54
C HIS A 301 -13.35 -5.63 13.00
N THR A 302 -14.20 -6.59 13.34
CA THR A 302 -14.00 -8.02 13.02
C THR A 302 -14.02 -8.35 11.53
N ASN A 303 -14.45 -7.41 10.70
CA ASN A 303 -14.37 -7.49 9.25
C ASN A 303 -12.97 -7.16 8.67
N ILE A 304 -12.01 -6.75 9.48
CA ILE A 304 -10.59 -6.66 9.06
C ILE A 304 -10.04 -8.10 9.01
N LYS A 305 -9.67 -8.57 7.80
CA LYS A 305 -9.37 -9.98 7.54
C LYS A 305 -7.92 -10.24 7.15
N ALA A 306 -7.24 -9.25 6.60
CA ALA A 306 -5.86 -9.42 6.19
C ALA A 306 -5.04 -8.13 6.33
N TYR A 307 -3.71 -8.29 6.35
CA TYR A 307 -2.74 -7.22 6.45
C TYR A 307 -1.57 -7.51 5.50
N LEU A 308 -1.26 -6.58 4.61
CA LEU A 308 -0.14 -6.65 3.67
C LEU A 308 0.90 -5.62 4.08
N HIS A 309 2.19 -6.00 4.12
CA HIS A 309 3.24 -5.08 4.56
C HIS A 309 4.59 -5.34 3.88
N GLY A 310 5.46 -4.32 3.92
CA GLY A 310 6.88 -4.37 3.60
C GLY A 310 7.77 -4.37 4.83
N HIS A 311 8.75 -3.51 4.87
CA HIS A 311 9.65 -3.16 5.97
C HIS A 311 10.53 -4.30 6.49
N ALA A 312 9.96 -5.48 6.74
CA ALA A 312 10.69 -6.64 7.22
C ALA A 312 11.64 -7.25 6.18
N HIS A 313 11.50 -6.86 4.91
CA HIS A 313 12.27 -7.38 3.77
C HIS A 313 12.25 -8.91 3.67
N GLU A 314 11.14 -9.53 4.01
CA GLU A 314 10.97 -10.98 4.03
C GLU A 314 9.66 -11.38 3.35
N SER A 315 9.73 -12.21 2.32
CA SER A 315 8.55 -12.87 1.76
C SER A 315 8.02 -13.89 2.76
N LYS A 316 6.85 -13.60 3.32
CA LYS A 316 6.30 -14.41 4.41
C LYS A 316 4.79 -14.39 4.47
N PHE A 317 4.21 -15.57 4.69
CA PHE A 317 2.81 -15.75 5.02
C PHE A 317 2.68 -16.21 6.46
N TYR A 318 1.96 -15.47 7.30
CA TYR A 318 1.81 -15.80 8.71
C TYR A 318 0.50 -15.27 9.30
N THR A 319 0.20 -15.67 10.52
CA THR A 319 -0.91 -15.13 11.29
C THR A 319 -0.35 -14.26 12.42
N TYR A 320 -0.74 -13.00 12.45
CA TYR A 320 -0.44 -12.12 13.57
C TYR A 320 -1.42 -12.40 14.71
N GLY A 321 -0.88 -12.79 15.87
CA GLY A 321 -1.66 -13.13 17.06
C GLY A 321 -1.86 -11.96 18.04
N GLY A 322 -1.18 -10.84 17.79
CA GLY A 322 -1.04 -9.79 18.81
C GLY A 322 -0.02 -10.17 19.90
N PRO A 323 0.32 -9.24 20.79
CA PRO A 323 1.27 -9.51 21.87
C PRO A 323 0.76 -10.53 22.89
N ASP A 324 -0.55 -10.72 22.98
CA ASP A 324 -1.19 -11.62 23.95
C ASP A 324 -1.77 -12.90 23.28
N ASN A 325 -1.52 -13.11 21.97
CA ASN A 325 -2.04 -14.22 21.16
C ASN A 325 -3.57 -14.37 21.19
N ASP A 326 -4.28 -13.25 21.13
CA ASP A 326 -5.73 -13.19 21.32
C ASP A 326 -6.50 -12.67 20.08
N VAL A 327 -5.81 -12.58 18.94
CA VAL A 327 -6.37 -12.32 17.60
C VAL A 327 -5.74 -13.26 16.58
N ALA A 328 -6.32 -13.32 15.38
CA ALA A 328 -5.78 -14.09 14.26
C ALA A 328 -5.96 -13.28 12.97
N LEU A 329 -4.95 -12.48 12.62
CA LEU A 329 -4.95 -11.66 11.42
C LEU A 329 -4.02 -12.28 10.37
N ALA A 330 -4.59 -12.71 9.24
CA ALA A 330 -3.79 -13.21 8.12
C ALA A 330 -2.87 -12.11 7.62
N THR A 331 -1.57 -12.40 7.51
CA THR A 331 -0.56 -11.38 7.21
C THR A 331 0.37 -11.84 6.10
N VAL A 332 0.68 -10.91 5.20
CA VAL A 332 1.57 -11.11 4.05
C VAL A 332 2.68 -10.07 4.12
N GLY A 333 3.91 -10.52 4.29
CA GLY A 333 5.11 -9.69 4.21
C GLY A 333 5.77 -9.81 2.84
N ALA A 334 6.19 -8.67 2.25
CA ALA A 334 6.90 -8.64 0.97
C ALA A 334 8.42 -8.66 1.14
N ASP A 335 9.12 -9.28 0.18
CA ASP A 335 10.57 -9.20 0.04
C ASP A 335 10.98 -7.81 -0.49
N SER A 336 12.26 -7.48 -0.32
CA SER A 336 12.91 -6.31 -0.90
C SER A 336 13.83 -6.75 -2.05
N PRO A 337 13.77 -6.13 -3.22
CA PRO A 337 14.72 -6.41 -4.30
C PRO A 337 16.15 -6.04 -3.92
N MET A 338 16.33 -5.16 -2.92
CA MET A 338 17.64 -4.63 -2.54
C MET A 338 18.19 -5.20 -1.23
N LYS A 339 17.33 -5.46 -0.23
CA LYS A 339 17.72 -5.77 1.15
C LYS A 339 17.11 -7.06 1.69
N GLY A 340 16.49 -7.88 0.86
CA GLY A 340 15.74 -9.04 1.33
C GLY A 340 16.52 -9.93 2.29
N VAL A 341 15.88 -10.36 3.37
CA VAL A 341 16.51 -11.14 4.45
C VAL A 341 17.16 -12.44 3.91
N VAL A 342 16.46 -13.12 3.01
CA VAL A 342 16.97 -14.34 2.37
C VAL A 342 17.60 -14.01 1.03
N SER A 343 16.95 -13.18 0.24
CA SER A 343 17.34 -12.88 -1.13
C SER A 343 18.64 -12.07 -1.23
N ALA A 344 19.08 -11.38 -0.16
CA ALA A 344 20.38 -10.72 -0.16
C ALA A 344 21.54 -11.70 -0.30
N ALA A 345 21.44 -12.87 0.31
CA ALA A 345 22.45 -13.91 0.25
C ALA A 345 22.25 -14.87 -0.95
N ASP A 346 21.01 -15.06 -1.38
CA ASP A 346 20.63 -15.94 -2.50
C ASP A 346 19.68 -15.22 -3.44
N GLU A 347 20.21 -14.66 -4.51
CA GLU A 347 19.42 -13.91 -5.48
C GLU A 347 18.37 -14.74 -6.23
N THR A 348 18.42 -16.08 -6.16
CA THR A 348 17.36 -16.97 -6.69
C THR A 348 16.07 -16.90 -5.85
N LYS A 349 16.12 -16.28 -4.68
CA LYS A 349 15.01 -16.06 -3.75
C LYS A 349 14.38 -14.68 -3.87
N LEU A 350 14.90 -13.84 -4.74
CA LEU A 350 14.28 -12.55 -5.04
C LEU A 350 12.82 -12.76 -5.44
N SER A 351 11.90 -12.15 -4.70
CA SER A 351 10.48 -12.39 -4.89
C SER A 351 9.62 -11.13 -4.82
N PHE A 352 8.44 -11.23 -5.35
CA PHE A 352 7.29 -10.38 -5.12
C PHE A 352 6.03 -11.25 -5.03
N HIS A 353 4.88 -10.69 -4.69
CA HIS A 353 3.64 -11.44 -4.61
C HIS A 353 2.72 -11.17 -5.80
N PHE A 354 2.06 -12.23 -6.27
CA PHE A 354 0.96 -12.15 -7.20
C PHE A 354 -0.32 -12.62 -6.51
N ALA A 355 -1.36 -11.81 -6.56
CA ALA A 355 -2.60 -12.06 -5.85
C ALA A 355 -3.81 -12.13 -6.79
N VAL A 356 -4.72 -13.03 -6.47
CA VAL A 356 -6.03 -13.16 -7.10
C VAL A 356 -7.12 -13.01 -6.04
N LEU A 357 -8.01 -12.04 -6.21
CA LEU A 357 -9.17 -11.79 -5.36
C LEU A 357 -10.43 -12.19 -6.12
N ASP A 358 -11.19 -13.14 -5.58
CA ASP A 358 -12.48 -13.55 -6.13
C ASP A 358 -13.64 -12.90 -5.35
N PRO A 359 -14.39 -11.97 -5.97
CA PRO A 359 -15.53 -11.31 -5.33
C PRO A 359 -16.67 -12.26 -5.00
N LYS A 360 -16.85 -13.36 -5.73
CA LYS A 360 -17.94 -14.32 -5.51
C LYS A 360 -17.75 -15.12 -4.23
N THR A 361 -16.55 -15.62 -4.03
CA THR A 361 -16.21 -16.44 -2.86
C THR A 361 -15.65 -15.61 -1.71
N GLN A 362 -15.33 -14.32 -1.95
CA GLN A 362 -14.59 -13.44 -1.05
C GLN A 362 -13.34 -14.15 -0.52
N THR A 363 -12.53 -14.60 -1.43
CA THR A 363 -11.29 -15.32 -1.16
C THR A 363 -10.13 -14.58 -1.84
N LEU A 364 -9.03 -14.44 -1.14
CA LEU A 364 -7.76 -13.91 -1.65
C LEU A 364 -6.74 -15.03 -1.67
N THR A 365 -6.19 -15.36 -2.85
CA THR A 365 -5.00 -16.23 -2.97
C THR A 365 -3.80 -15.38 -3.31
N VAL A 366 -2.76 -15.45 -2.49
CA VAL A 366 -1.47 -14.77 -2.70
C VAL A 366 -0.37 -15.79 -2.94
N ARG A 367 0.39 -15.61 -4.01
CA ARG A 367 1.49 -16.48 -4.43
C ARG A 367 2.80 -15.71 -4.44
N GLU A 368 3.83 -16.30 -3.92
CA GLU A 368 5.19 -15.83 -4.06
C GLU A 368 5.69 -16.14 -5.49
N VAL A 369 6.24 -15.12 -6.15
CA VAL A 369 6.83 -15.21 -7.48
C VAL A 369 8.34 -15.02 -7.36
N LEU A 370 9.11 -16.07 -7.54
CA LEU A 370 10.56 -16.02 -7.60
C LEU A 370 10.97 -15.51 -9.00
N TRP A 371 11.34 -14.23 -9.07
CA TRP A 371 11.48 -13.56 -10.36
C TRP A 371 12.90 -13.63 -10.97
N ASN A 372 13.90 -14.04 -10.19
CA ASN A 372 15.29 -14.22 -10.67
C ASN A 372 15.82 -15.65 -10.37
N PRO A 373 15.10 -16.72 -10.75
CA PRO A 373 15.42 -18.08 -10.35
C PRO A 373 16.68 -18.66 -11.01
N GLU A 374 17.17 -18.01 -12.06
CA GLU A 374 18.35 -18.39 -12.84
C GLU A 374 19.18 -17.13 -13.13
N PRO A 375 20.00 -16.64 -12.18
CA PRO A 375 20.72 -15.36 -12.32
C PRO A 375 21.61 -15.25 -13.56
N ALA A 376 22.18 -16.38 -14.03
CA ALA A 376 22.97 -16.43 -15.25
C ALA A 376 22.12 -16.34 -16.53
N ASN A 377 20.80 -16.48 -16.43
CA ASN A 377 19.85 -16.41 -17.52
C ASN A 377 18.70 -15.44 -17.19
N PRO A 378 18.91 -14.13 -17.36
CA PRO A 378 17.88 -13.13 -17.02
C PRO A 378 16.55 -13.29 -17.77
N SER A 379 16.54 -14.03 -18.89
CA SER A 379 15.31 -14.33 -19.64
C SER A 379 14.53 -15.54 -19.10
N ALA A 380 15.09 -16.30 -18.15
CA ALA A 380 14.42 -17.45 -17.56
C ALA A 380 13.02 -17.10 -17.05
N ALA A 381 12.08 -18.01 -17.21
CA ALA A 381 10.73 -17.85 -16.67
C ALA A 381 10.76 -17.73 -15.13
N VAL A 382 9.81 -16.99 -14.58
CA VAL A 382 9.62 -16.95 -13.13
C VAL A 382 9.30 -18.34 -12.58
N LYS A 383 9.63 -18.58 -11.31
CA LYS A 383 9.20 -19.78 -10.57
C LYS A 383 8.22 -19.39 -9.47
N TRP A 384 7.37 -20.33 -9.11
CA TRP A 384 6.41 -20.12 -8.03
C TRP A 384 7.01 -20.65 -6.71
N GLY A 385 6.89 -19.84 -5.66
CA GLY A 385 7.27 -20.19 -4.31
C GLY A 385 6.07 -20.63 -3.47
N ASN A 386 5.98 -20.10 -2.26
CA ASN A 386 4.89 -20.40 -1.33
C ASN A 386 3.57 -19.75 -1.76
N MET A 387 2.45 -20.25 -1.23
CA MET A 387 1.12 -19.73 -1.49
C MET A 387 0.28 -19.76 -0.21
N VAL A 388 -0.61 -18.77 -0.07
CA VAL A 388 -1.66 -18.75 0.96
C VAL A 388 -3.00 -18.42 0.33
N THR A 389 -4.06 -19.03 0.83
CA THR A 389 -5.45 -18.66 0.51
C THR A 389 -6.14 -18.18 1.77
N ILE A 390 -6.63 -16.96 1.74
CA ILE A 390 -7.26 -16.24 2.85
C ILE A 390 -8.76 -16.16 2.57
N LYS A 391 -9.59 -16.69 3.45
CA LYS A 391 -11.05 -16.48 3.42
C LYS A 391 -11.34 -15.15 4.08
N LEU A 392 -12.06 -14.29 3.37
CA LEU A 392 -12.37 -12.93 3.83
C LEU A 392 -13.76 -12.84 4.51
N LYS A 393 -14.56 -13.92 4.39
CA LYS A 393 -15.84 -14.11 5.12
C LYS A 393 -15.65 -14.87 6.40
#